data_ea5a314bdd079358d08e7af5a7dca03f
#
_entry.id   ea5a314bdd079358d08e7af5a7dca03f
#
_cell.length_a   1.000
_cell.length_b   1.000
_cell.length_c   1.000
_cell.angle_alpha   90.00
_cell.angle_beta   90.00
_cell.angle_gamma   90.00
#
_symmetry.space_group_name_H-M   'P 1'
#
loop_
_entity.id
_entity.type
_entity.pdbx_description
1 polymer ?
#
loop_
_entity_poly.entity_id
_entity_poly.type
_entity_poly.pdbx_seq_one_letter_code
_entity_poly.pdbx_strand_id
1 'polypeptide(L)'
;MTLLMSGGLTIGVSAIVFLLITLILVGLLLFAKAKLVPSGNVSLKVNGEKDIETPIGGTLLGALQSGGIFLSSACGGGGKCGQCRAQVIDGGGEILPTEKGFFSRKQVKDHWRLACQCKVKEDMVVQVPDEVFGVKEWECEVISNKNVATFIKEFIVALPKGEHMDFIPGSYAQIKIPIYSMDYNKDIDKSLIGPEYLPAWEKFGLFGLKCKNDSPSIRAYSMANYPAEGDRIMLTVRIATPPFKPKPQVGFMDVMPGIASSYIFTLKPGDKVTMSGPYGDFHPIFDSKREMMWIGGGAGMAPLRAQIMHMTKTLKTTDRKMLSLIHI
;
A
#
# COMPACT_ATOMS: atom_id res chain seq x y z
N MET A 1 -25.38 33.55 50.08
CA MET A 1 -26.12 33.25 48.84
C MET A 1 -25.73 34.15 47.69
N THR A 2 -25.43 35.40 47.88
CA THR A 2 -25.00 36.38 46.85
C THR A 2 -23.62 36.08 46.21
N LEU A 3 -22.67 35.53 46.95
CA LEU A 3 -21.32 35.19 46.43
C LEU A 3 -21.34 33.98 45.48
N LEU A 4 -22.24 33.02 45.70
CA LEU A 4 -22.40 31.84 44.81
C LEU A 4 -23.13 32.22 43.52
N MET A 5 -24.05 33.18 43.57
CA MET A 5 -24.71 33.69 42.34
C MET A 5 -23.75 34.52 41.46
N SER A 6 -22.80 35.28 42.05
CA SER A 6 -21.81 36.01 41.27
C SER A 6 -20.80 35.06 40.57
N GLY A 7 -20.41 33.97 41.25
CA GLY A 7 -19.55 32.94 40.66
C GLY A 7 -20.17 32.22 39.46
N GLY A 8 -21.45 31.88 39.55
CA GLY A 8 -22.19 31.27 38.44
C GLY A 8 -22.33 32.18 37.22
N LEU A 9 -22.61 33.46 37.46
CA LEU A 9 -22.71 34.47 36.41
C LEU A 9 -21.33 34.68 35.72
N THR A 10 -20.26 34.73 36.51
CA THR A 10 -18.89 34.90 35.99
C THR A 10 -18.46 33.68 35.13
N ILE A 11 -18.77 32.47 35.57
CA ILE A 11 -18.52 31.25 34.82
C ILE A 11 -19.33 31.24 33.52
N GLY A 12 -20.61 31.61 33.57
CA GLY A 12 -21.47 31.67 32.38
C GLY A 12 -20.97 32.70 31.35
N VAL A 13 -20.63 33.90 31.82
CA VAL A 13 -20.06 34.95 30.93
C VAL A 13 -18.72 34.51 30.33
N SER A 14 -17.84 33.92 31.15
CA SER A 14 -16.54 33.43 30.66
C SER A 14 -16.70 32.32 29.61
N ALA A 15 -17.63 31.41 29.79
CA ALA A 15 -17.93 30.36 28.83
C ALA A 15 -18.46 30.92 27.49
N ILE A 16 -19.37 31.91 27.58
CA ILE A 16 -19.94 32.59 26.39
C ILE A 16 -18.81 33.34 25.63
N VAL A 17 -17.97 34.08 26.34
CA VAL A 17 -16.86 34.83 25.74
C VAL A 17 -15.88 33.85 25.06
N PHE A 18 -15.54 32.76 25.74
CA PHE A 18 -14.67 31.73 25.16
C PHE A 18 -15.27 31.10 23.90
N LEU A 19 -16.58 30.79 23.94
CA LEU A 19 -17.30 30.24 22.78
C LEU A 19 -17.30 31.23 21.61
N LEU A 20 -17.57 32.51 21.87
CA LEU A 20 -17.56 33.56 20.85
C LEU A 20 -16.17 33.73 20.20
N ILE A 21 -15.12 33.78 21.02
CA ILE A 21 -13.74 33.88 20.51
C ILE A 21 -13.42 32.65 19.64
N THR A 22 -13.76 31.46 20.09
CA THR A 22 -13.54 30.23 19.34
C THR A 22 -14.28 30.24 17.99
N LEU A 23 -15.55 30.65 17.99
CA LEU A 23 -16.34 30.75 16.76
C LEU A 23 -15.79 31.81 15.79
N ILE A 24 -15.33 32.96 16.30
CA ILE A 24 -14.68 33.98 15.49
C ILE A 24 -13.38 33.45 14.87
N LEU A 25 -12.54 32.76 15.64
CA LEU A 25 -11.30 32.17 15.14
C LEU A 25 -11.57 31.07 14.08
N VAL A 26 -12.56 30.21 14.33
CA VAL A 26 -12.97 29.20 13.34
C VAL A 26 -13.51 29.87 12.08
N GLY A 27 -14.35 30.91 12.23
CA GLY A 27 -14.87 31.70 11.11
C GLY A 27 -13.76 32.36 10.28
N LEU A 28 -12.78 32.95 10.93
CA LEU A 28 -11.59 33.55 10.29
C LEU A 28 -10.76 32.48 9.56
N LEU A 29 -10.54 31.33 10.17
CA LEU A 29 -9.82 30.22 9.55
C LEU A 29 -10.55 29.68 8.32
N LEU A 30 -11.87 29.50 8.41
CA LEU A 30 -12.69 29.04 7.27
C LEU A 30 -12.72 30.07 6.15
N PHE A 31 -12.83 31.35 6.48
CA PHE A 31 -12.76 32.46 5.51
C PHE A 31 -11.39 32.53 4.85
N ALA A 32 -10.31 32.47 5.62
CA ALA A 32 -8.95 32.45 5.10
C ALA A 32 -8.73 31.22 4.19
N LYS A 33 -9.20 30.05 4.61
CA LYS A 33 -9.17 28.82 3.78
C LYS A 33 -9.91 29.01 2.46
N ALA A 34 -11.14 29.55 2.50
CA ALA A 34 -11.94 29.77 1.30
C ALA A 34 -11.34 30.77 0.31
N LYS A 35 -10.56 31.75 0.82
CA LYS A 35 -9.92 32.79 -0.01
C LYS A 35 -8.51 32.43 -0.45
N LEU A 36 -7.76 31.70 0.38
CA LEU A 36 -6.33 31.44 0.15
C LEU A 36 -6.05 30.06 -0.47
N VAL A 37 -6.97 29.10 -0.27
CA VAL A 37 -6.82 27.76 -0.89
C VAL A 37 -7.49 27.79 -2.26
N PRO A 38 -6.73 27.65 -3.36
CA PRO A 38 -7.32 27.55 -4.68
C PRO A 38 -8.32 26.40 -4.73
N SER A 39 -9.49 26.64 -5.31
CA SER A 39 -10.51 25.62 -5.56
C SER A 39 -10.78 25.56 -7.06
N GLY A 40 -11.01 24.36 -7.57
CA GLY A 40 -11.27 24.13 -9.00
C GLY A 40 -10.58 22.88 -9.50
N ASN A 41 -10.72 22.61 -10.78
CA ASN A 41 -10.00 21.55 -11.48
C ASN A 41 -8.82 22.16 -12.24
N VAL A 42 -7.79 21.35 -12.39
CA VAL A 42 -6.61 21.62 -13.20
C VAL A 42 -6.36 20.46 -14.15
N SER A 43 -5.64 20.73 -15.22
CA SER A 43 -5.28 19.74 -16.23
C SER A 43 -3.89 19.17 -15.95
N LEU A 44 -3.78 17.84 -16.01
CA LEU A 44 -2.50 17.12 -16.00
C LEU A 44 -2.28 16.54 -17.39
N LYS A 45 -1.29 17.07 -18.10
CA LYS A 45 -0.88 16.53 -19.39
C LYS A 45 0.20 15.47 -19.20
N VAL A 46 -0.12 14.21 -19.46
CA VAL A 46 0.77 13.07 -19.22
C VAL A 46 1.35 12.56 -20.51
N ASN A 47 2.68 12.50 -20.62
CA ASN A 47 3.46 12.09 -21.80
C ASN A 47 3.07 12.81 -23.10
N GLY A 48 2.40 13.95 -23.00
CA GLY A 48 1.90 14.69 -24.16
C GLY A 48 0.68 14.08 -24.85
N GLU A 49 0.18 12.95 -24.40
CA GLU A 49 -0.88 12.15 -25.07
C GLU A 49 -2.19 12.09 -24.28
N LYS A 50 -2.11 12.15 -22.93
CA LYS A 50 -3.28 11.99 -22.08
C LYS A 50 -3.49 13.20 -21.19
N ASP A 51 -4.68 13.79 -21.27
CA ASP A 51 -5.12 14.88 -20.39
C ASP A 51 -6.04 14.32 -19.29
N ILE A 52 -5.75 14.68 -18.03
CA ILE A 52 -6.51 14.26 -16.85
C ILE A 52 -6.95 15.51 -16.12
N GLU A 53 -8.26 15.71 -15.99
CA GLU A 53 -8.81 16.75 -15.10
C GLU A 53 -8.87 16.24 -13.66
N THR A 54 -8.39 17.02 -12.73
CA THR A 54 -8.35 16.64 -11.31
C THR A 54 -8.56 17.86 -10.41
N PRO A 55 -9.21 17.70 -9.25
CA PRO A 55 -9.33 18.78 -8.29
C PRO A 55 -7.98 19.15 -7.67
N ILE A 56 -7.81 20.45 -7.41
CA ILE A 56 -6.64 21.00 -6.73
C ILE A 56 -6.54 20.45 -5.28
N GLY A 57 -5.32 20.29 -4.80
CA GLY A 57 -5.02 19.96 -3.40
C GLY A 57 -4.67 18.50 -3.14
N GLY A 58 -4.98 17.60 -4.07
CA GLY A 58 -4.57 16.21 -4.03
C GLY A 58 -3.08 15.98 -4.24
N THR A 59 -2.64 14.74 -4.25
CA THR A 59 -1.29 14.35 -4.67
C THR A 59 -1.29 14.02 -6.16
N LEU A 60 -0.17 14.23 -6.84
CA LEU A 60 0.01 13.82 -8.23
C LEU A 60 -0.23 12.31 -8.39
N LEU A 61 0.20 11.48 -7.42
CA LEU A 61 -0.07 10.04 -7.42
C LEU A 61 -1.57 9.74 -7.45
N GLY A 62 -2.36 10.40 -6.60
CA GLY A 62 -3.81 10.22 -6.57
C GLY A 62 -4.51 10.71 -7.84
N ALA A 63 -4.06 11.83 -8.39
CA ALA A 63 -4.58 12.37 -9.63
C ALA A 63 -4.31 11.44 -10.83
N LEU A 64 -3.10 10.91 -10.94
CA LEU A 64 -2.75 9.92 -11.98
C LEU A 64 -3.58 8.65 -11.84
N GLN A 65 -3.75 8.13 -10.62
CA GLN A 65 -4.60 6.95 -10.35
C GLN A 65 -6.05 7.18 -10.76
N SER A 66 -6.61 8.35 -10.45
CA SER A 66 -7.98 8.71 -10.88
C SER A 66 -8.13 8.78 -12.41
N GLY A 67 -7.05 9.12 -13.10
CA GLY A 67 -6.96 9.09 -14.56
C GLY A 67 -6.63 7.72 -15.15
N GLY A 68 -6.55 6.65 -14.33
CA GLY A 68 -6.22 5.30 -14.79
C GLY A 68 -4.74 5.08 -15.08
N ILE A 69 -3.85 5.90 -14.51
CA ILE A 69 -2.40 5.74 -14.60
C ILE A 69 -1.87 5.32 -13.22
N PHE A 70 -1.40 4.09 -13.11
CA PHE A 70 -1.04 3.48 -11.84
C PHE A 70 0.47 3.43 -11.66
N LEU A 71 1.05 4.45 -11.00
CA LEU A 71 2.46 4.45 -10.62
C LEU A 71 2.74 3.45 -9.50
N SER A 72 3.91 2.83 -9.60
CA SER A 72 4.46 1.98 -8.54
C SER A 72 4.52 2.71 -7.19
N SER A 73 3.95 2.15 -6.14
CA SER A 73 3.94 2.77 -4.81
C SER A 73 3.85 1.72 -3.69
N ALA A 74 4.96 1.06 -3.39
CA ALA A 74 4.99 0.00 -2.38
C ALA A 74 4.62 0.47 -0.96
N CYS A 75 4.85 1.74 -0.62
CA CYS A 75 4.48 2.32 0.67
C CYS A 75 3.05 2.89 0.70
N GLY A 76 2.28 2.77 -0.39
CA GLY A 76 0.92 3.32 -0.49
C GLY A 76 0.86 4.84 -0.40
N GLY A 77 1.83 5.55 -0.97
CA GLY A 77 1.85 7.01 -0.98
C GLY A 77 2.52 7.65 0.25
N GLY A 78 3.12 6.86 1.14
CA GLY A 78 3.73 7.35 2.38
C GLY A 78 5.12 8.03 2.24
N GLY A 79 5.62 8.23 1.01
CA GLY A 79 6.89 8.92 0.75
C GLY A 79 8.15 8.17 1.19
N LYS A 80 8.08 6.86 1.43
CA LYS A 80 9.17 6.10 2.05
C LYS A 80 9.88 5.12 1.13
N CYS A 81 9.25 4.67 0.03
CA CYS A 81 9.82 3.66 -0.86
C CYS A 81 10.56 4.23 -2.07
N GLY A 82 10.33 5.50 -2.42
CA GLY A 82 10.96 6.13 -3.57
C GLY A 82 10.54 5.62 -4.94
N GLN A 83 9.44 4.84 -5.05
CA GLN A 83 9.06 4.16 -6.29
C GLN A 83 8.11 4.97 -7.19
N CYS A 84 7.25 5.82 -6.62
CA CYS A 84 6.30 6.64 -7.38
C CYS A 84 6.97 7.82 -8.12
N ARG A 85 7.97 7.49 -8.93
CA ARG A 85 8.78 8.47 -9.65
C ARG A 85 8.05 8.95 -10.89
N ALA A 86 7.98 10.26 -11.04
CA ALA A 86 7.50 10.93 -12.24
C ALA A 86 8.39 12.14 -12.51
N GLN A 87 8.55 12.50 -13.76
CA GLN A 87 9.24 13.72 -14.15
C GLN A 87 8.19 14.80 -14.34
N VAL A 88 8.23 15.85 -13.50
CA VAL A 88 7.26 16.94 -13.53
C VAL A 88 7.90 18.12 -14.23
N ILE A 89 7.61 18.25 -15.52
CA ILE A 89 8.25 19.24 -16.39
C ILE A 89 7.78 20.65 -16.04
N ASP A 90 6.49 20.78 -15.70
CA ASP A 90 5.87 22.05 -15.33
C ASP A 90 4.80 21.86 -14.26
N GLY A 91 4.53 22.89 -13.46
CA GLY A 91 3.48 22.92 -12.42
C GLY A 91 3.80 22.15 -11.13
N GLY A 92 4.98 21.54 -11.01
CA GLY A 92 5.32 20.69 -9.85
C GLY A 92 5.90 21.43 -8.64
N GLY A 93 6.26 22.70 -8.80
CA GLY A 93 6.99 23.46 -7.79
C GLY A 93 8.35 22.85 -7.45
N GLU A 94 8.97 23.30 -6.37
CA GLU A 94 10.29 22.82 -5.95
C GLU A 94 10.24 21.44 -5.29
N ILE A 95 11.35 20.70 -5.42
CA ILE A 95 11.52 19.39 -4.79
C ILE A 95 11.61 19.54 -3.26
N LEU A 96 10.82 18.75 -2.55
CA LEU A 96 10.79 18.78 -1.09
C LEU A 96 12.07 18.16 -0.49
N PRO A 97 12.52 18.62 0.69
CA PRO A 97 13.64 18.00 1.40
C PRO A 97 13.47 16.49 1.62
N THR A 98 12.22 16.03 1.85
CA THR A 98 11.87 14.62 2.04
C THR A 98 12.04 13.77 0.79
N GLU A 99 12.05 14.36 -0.40
CA GLU A 99 12.22 13.67 -1.68
C GLU A 99 13.70 13.58 -2.11
N LYS A 100 14.52 14.56 -1.69
CA LYS A 100 15.91 14.70 -2.18
C LYS A 100 16.77 13.46 -1.98
N GLY A 101 16.52 12.68 -0.92
CA GLY A 101 17.25 11.44 -0.64
C GLY A 101 17.03 10.32 -1.66
N PHE A 102 16.00 10.41 -2.48
CA PHE A 102 15.65 9.38 -3.48
C PHE A 102 16.18 9.69 -4.88
N PHE A 103 16.75 10.87 -5.11
CA PHE A 103 17.16 11.34 -6.42
C PHE A 103 18.62 11.77 -6.46
N SER A 104 19.30 11.46 -7.53
CA SER A 104 20.62 12.02 -7.82
C SER A 104 20.51 13.52 -8.17
N ARG A 105 21.64 14.26 -8.07
CA ARG A 105 21.67 15.68 -8.46
C ARG A 105 21.22 15.91 -9.91
N LYS A 106 21.48 14.98 -10.81
CA LYS A 106 21.02 15.02 -12.20
C LYS A 106 19.50 14.89 -12.26
N GLN A 107 18.93 13.89 -11.60
CA GLN A 107 17.49 13.69 -11.57
C GLN A 107 16.72 14.87 -10.97
N VAL A 108 17.28 15.52 -9.94
CA VAL A 108 16.69 16.75 -9.39
C VAL A 108 16.65 17.88 -10.43
N LYS A 109 17.72 18.04 -11.23
CA LYS A 109 17.77 19.03 -12.32
C LYS A 109 16.82 18.68 -13.46
N ASP A 110 16.61 17.39 -13.68
CA ASP A 110 15.70 16.86 -14.70
C ASP A 110 14.24 16.77 -14.17
N HIS A 111 13.91 17.51 -13.11
CA HIS A 111 12.55 17.64 -12.53
C HIS A 111 11.91 16.33 -12.06
N TRP A 112 12.69 15.34 -11.65
CA TRP A 112 12.14 14.13 -11.06
C TRP A 112 11.57 14.39 -9.67
N ARG A 113 10.36 13.87 -9.42
CA ARG A 113 9.62 14.02 -8.17
C ARG A 113 9.05 12.67 -7.71
N LEU A 114 8.74 12.56 -6.42
CA LEU A 114 7.87 11.51 -5.92
C LEU A 114 6.41 11.97 -6.07
N ALA A 115 5.65 11.34 -6.95
CA ALA A 115 4.26 11.71 -7.22
C ALA A 115 3.38 11.75 -5.96
N CYS A 116 3.67 10.93 -4.95
CA CYS A 116 2.95 10.96 -3.67
C CYS A 116 3.28 12.16 -2.77
N GLN A 117 4.40 12.85 -3.00
CA GLN A 117 4.81 14.04 -2.27
C GLN A 117 4.52 15.32 -3.06
N CYS A 118 4.39 15.23 -4.38
CA CYS A 118 4.05 16.33 -5.26
C CYS A 118 2.55 16.65 -5.15
N LYS A 119 2.23 17.89 -4.75
CA LYS A 119 0.84 18.38 -4.67
C LYS A 119 0.41 19.00 -5.98
N VAL A 120 -0.80 18.68 -6.41
CA VAL A 120 -1.46 19.31 -7.56
C VAL A 120 -2.03 20.65 -7.13
N LYS A 121 -1.47 21.75 -7.65
CA LYS A 121 -1.87 23.12 -7.31
C LYS A 121 -2.29 23.94 -8.52
N GLU A 122 -1.83 23.58 -9.68
CA GLU A 122 -1.98 24.25 -10.97
C GLU A 122 -1.92 23.21 -12.09
N ASP A 123 -2.08 23.62 -13.33
CA ASP A 123 -1.88 22.75 -14.49
C ASP A 123 -0.45 22.19 -14.49
N MET A 124 -0.32 20.92 -14.87
CA MET A 124 0.97 20.24 -14.82
C MET A 124 1.27 19.51 -16.12
N VAL A 125 2.56 19.49 -16.48
CA VAL A 125 3.08 18.62 -17.54
C VAL A 125 3.95 17.56 -16.91
N VAL A 126 3.55 16.30 -17.09
CA VAL A 126 4.17 15.15 -16.40
C VAL A 126 4.60 14.10 -17.40
N GLN A 127 5.78 13.52 -17.19
CA GLN A 127 6.23 12.33 -17.88
C GLN A 127 6.34 11.17 -16.90
N VAL A 128 5.79 10.02 -17.28
CA VAL A 128 5.84 8.77 -16.55
C VAL A 128 6.46 7.69 -17.43
N PRO A 129 7.08 6.64 -16.85
CA PRO A 129 7.58 5.51 -17.63
C PRO A 129 6.47 4.83 -18.43
N ASP A 130 6.77 4.38 -19.65
CA ASP A 130 5.78 3.80 -20.56
C ASP A 130 5.17 2.50 -20.02
N GLU A 131 5.93 1.75 -19.22
CA GLU A 131 5.48 0.51 -18.56
C GLU A 131 4.26 0.72 -17.66
N VAL A 132 4.03 1.95 -17.21
CA VAL A 132 2.89 2.32 -16.35
C VAL A 132 1.56 2.21 -17.09
N PHE A 133 1.54 2.40 -18.42
CA PHE A 133 0.34 2.29 -19.23
C PHE A 133 -0.14 0.84 -19.41
N GLY A 134 0.71 -0.15 -19.16
CA GLY A 134 0.35 -1.57 -19.14
C GLY A 134 -0.30 -2.03 -17.83
N VAL A 135 -0.28 -1.19 -16.79
CA VAL A 135 -0.86 -1.53 -15.48
C VAL A 135 -2.36 -1.36 -15.50
N LYS A 136 -3.08 -2.39 -15.04
CA LYS A 136 -4.53 -2.36 -14.89
C LYS A 136 -4.95 -2.55 -13.44
N GLU A 137 -6.19 -2.20 -13.16
CA GLU A 137 -6.85 -2.49 -11.89
C GLU A 137 -8.05 -3.39 -12.12
N TRP A 138 -8.21 -4.41 -11.27
CA TRP A 138 -9.30 -5.39 -11.35
C TRP A 138 -9.98 -5.58 -10.01
N GLU A 139 -11.26 -5.88 -10.05
CA GLU A 139 -11.98 -6.50 -8.94
C GLU A 139 -11.81 -8.02 -9.03
N CYS A 140 -10.89 -8.56 -8.22
CA CYS A 140 -10.55 -9.98 -8.19
C CYS A 140 -11.40 -10.75 -7.19
N GLU A 141 -11.60 -12.04 -7.43
CA GLU A 141 -12.30 -12.93 -6.52
C GLU A 141 -11.31 -13.80 -5.74
N VAL A 142 -11.47 -13.87 -4.42
CA VAL A 142 -10.66 -14.74 -3.56
C VAL A 142 -10.99 -16.21 -3.85
N ILE A 143 -9.98 -16.96 -4.30
CA ILE A 143 -10.08 -18.42 -4.52
C ILE A 143 -9.69 -19.19 -3.26
N SER A 144 -8.61 -18.77 -2.62
CA SER A 144 -8.05 -19.43 -1.44
C SER A 144 -7.36 -18.44 -0.52
N ASN A 145 -7.46 -18.68 0.79
CA ASN A 145 -6.79 -17.87 1.80
C ASN A 145 -6.46 -18.73 3.02
N LYS A 146 -5.55 -19.68 2.86
CA LYS A 146 -5.19 -20.67 3.89
C LYS A 146 -3.80 -20.40 4.47
N ASN A 147 -3.61 -20.70 5.74
CA ASN A 147 -2.28 -20.73 6.30
C ASN A 147 -1.43 -21.84 5.66
N VAL A 148 -0.21 -21.50 5.32
CA VAL A 148 0.84 -22.43 4.85
C VAL A 148 2.01 -22.48 5.84
N ALA A 149 1.99 -21.60 6.85
CA ALA A 149 2.83 -21.62 8.02
C ALA A 149 2.10 -20.92 9.16
N THR A 150 2.62 -21.01 10.39
CA THR A 150 1.96 -20.52 11.60
C THR A 150 1.37 -19.12 11.47
N PHE A 151 2.06 -18.20 10.83
CA PHE A 151 1.68 -16.79 10.70
C PHE A 151 1.66 -16.31 9.25
N ILE A 152 1.63 -17.24 8.29
CA ILE A 152 1.70 -16.90 6.86
C ILE A 152 0.56 -17.61 6.13
N LYS A 153 -0.19 -16.81 5.36
CA LYS A 153 -1.21 -17.29 4.43
C LYS A 153 -0.70 -17.31 3.00
N GLU A 154 -1.11 -18.33 2.26
CA GLU A 154 -1.18 -18.31 0.81
C GLU A 154 -2.53 -17.71 0.43
N PHE A 155 -2.49 -16.54 -0.16
CA PHE A 155 -3.67 -15.81 -0.61
C PHE A 155 -3.73 -15.82 -2.12
N ILE A 156 -4.78 -16.42 -2.68
CA ILE A 156 -4.94 -16.58 -4.13
C ILE A 156 -6.24 -15.92 -4.56
N VAL A 157 -6.15 -15.07 -5.57
CA VAL A 157 -7.31 -14.45 -6.22
C VAL A 157 -7.33 -14.77 -7.70
N ALA A 158 -8.53 -14.88 -8.28
CA ALA A 158 -8.74 -14.97 -9.73
C ALA A 158 -8.90 -13.56 -10.30
N LEU A 159 -8.33 -13.33 -11.47
CA LEU A 159 -8.69 -12.20 -12.32
C LEU A 159 -10.13 -12.37 -12.84
N PRO A 160 -10.81 -11.26 -13.19
CA PRO A 160 -12.12 -11.34 -13.86
C PRO A 160 -12.04 -12.18 -15.13
N LYS A 161 -13.14 -12.83 -15.47
CA LYS A 161 -13.22 -13.72 -16.65
C LYS A 161 -12.84 -12.95 -17.93
N GLY A 162 -11.85 -13.48 -18.66
CA GLY A 162 -11.34 -12.89 -19.90
C GLY A 162 -10.25 -11.84 -19.72
N GLU A 163 -9.91 -11.48 -18.48
CA GLU A 163 -8.77 -10.63 -18.18
C GLU A 163 -7.50 -11.48 -18.01
N HIS A 164 -6.40 -10.91 -18.46
CA HIS A 164 -5.07 -11.49 -18.35
C HIS A 164 -4.09 -10.45 -17.83
N MET A 165 -3.11 -10.88 -17.05
CA MET A 165 -2.02 -10.04 -16.59
C MET A 165 -0.69 -10.64 -17.06
N ASP A 166 -0.07 -9.96 -18.02
CA ASP A 166 1.30 -10.25 -18.42
C ASP A 166 2.28 -9.71 -17.36
N PHE A 167 3.09 -10.58 -16.78
CA PHE A 167 4.07 -10.16 -15.79
C PHE A 167 5.35 -11.01 -15.86
N ILE A 168 6.44 -10.41 -15.37
CA ILE A 168 7.72 -11.11 -15.23
C ILE A 168 7.83 -11.67 -13.81
N PRO A 169 8.29 -12.94 -13.61
CA PRO A 169 8.47 -13.51 -12.27
C PRO A 169 9.37 -12.65 -11.38
N GLY A 170 8.87 -12.28 -10.21
CA GLY A 170 9.48 -11.30 -9.31
C GLY A 170 8.75 -9.96 -9.24
N SER A 171 7.78 -9.72 -10.14
CA SER A 171 6.86 -8.60 -10.05
C SER A 171 5.99 -8.67 -8.78
N TYR A 172 5.38 -7.55 -8.43
CA TYR A 172 4.43 -7.46 -7.34
C TYR A 172 3.08 -6.88 -7.82
N ALA A 173 2.04 -7.15 -7.05
CA ALA A 173 0.73 -6.54 -7.20
C ALA A 173 0.43 -5.60 -6.03
N GLN A 174 -0.45 -4.64 -6.24
CA GLN A 174 -0.97 -3.79 -5.17
C GLN A 174 -2.40 -4.22 -4.83
N ILE A 175 -2.72 -4.20 -3.54
CA ILE A 175 -4.06 -4.44 -3.03
C ILE A 175 -4.59 -3.16 -2.39
N LYS A 176 -5.84 -2.78 -2.72
CA LYS A 176 -6.56 -1.70 -2.04
C LYS A 176 -7.17 -2.21 -0.75
N ILE A 177 -6.90 -1.50 0.32
CA ILE A 177 -7.42 -1.79 1.65
C ILE A 177 -8.52 -0.77 1.94
N PRO A 178 -9.78 -1.20 2.10
CA PRO A 178 -10.88 -0.30 2.38
C PRO A 178 -10.81 0.27 3.81
N ILE A 179 -11.74 1.16 4.12
CA ILE A 179 -12.05 1.51 5.51
C ILE A 179 -12.69 0.29 6.15
N TYR A 180 -12.16 -0.18 7.28
CA TYR A 180 -12.68 -1.32 8.00
C TYR A 180 -12.30 -1.29 9.48
N SER A 181 -13.03 -2.06 10.30
CA SER A 181 -12.68 -2.37 11.68
C SER A 181 -12.89 -3.86 11.90
N MET A 182 -11.97 -4.50 12.59
CA MET A 182 -12.03 -5.94 12.84
C MET A 182 -11.52 -6.32 14.22
N ASP A 183 -12.02 -7.45 14.69
CA ASP A 183 -11.57 -8.17 15.87
C ASP A 183 -11.07 -9.55 15.44
N TYR A 184 -9.82 -9.87 15.74
CA TYR A 184 -9.18 -11.11 15.28
C TYR A 184 -9.92 -12.37 15.72
N ASN A 185 -10.55 -12.35 16.90
CA ASN A 185 -11.30 -13.52 17.38
C ASN A 185 -12.62 -13.74 16.65
N LYS A 186 -13.24 -12.65 16.15
CA LYS A 186 -14.57 -12.69 15.51
C LYS A 186 -14.49 -12.83 14.02
N ASP A 187 -13.55 -12.10 13.40
CA ASP A 187 -13.54 -11.84 11.97
C ASP A 187 -12.57 -12.73 11.20
N ILE A 188 -11.56 -13.33 11.88
CA ILE A 188 -10.67 -14.30 11.26
C ILE A 188 -11.27 -15.69 11.35
N ASP A 189 -11.46 -16.33 10.20
CA ASP A 189 -11.95 -17.71 10.12
C ASP A 189 -10.85 -18.70 10.56
N LYS A 190 -11.08 -19.32 11.73
CA LYS A 190 -10.12 -20.26 12.32
C LYS A 190 -9.92 -21.52 11.47
N SER A 191 -10.92 -21.91 10.67
CA SER A 191 -10.79 -23.04 9.77
C SER A 191 -9.77 -22.82 8.66
N LEU A 192 -9.56 -21.54 8.26
CA LEU A 192 -8.58 -21.14 7.27
C LEU A 192 -7.15 -20.98 7.86
N ILE A 193 -7.01 -21.04 9.18
CA ILE A 193 -5.71 -21.08 9.85
C ILE A 193 -5.18 -22.53 9.83
N GLY A 194 -6.02 -23.50 10.10
CA GLY A 194 -5.67 -24.90 10.22
C GLY A 194 -5.34 -25.31 11.67
N PRO A 195 -5.72 -26.54 12.06
CA PRO A 195 -5.60 -27.01 13.44
C PRO A 195 -4.14 -27.05 13.94
N GLU A 196 -3.18 -27.30 13.06
CA GLU A 196 -1.75 -27.36 13.38
C GLU A 196 -1.16 -26.02 13.80
N TYR A 197 -1.76 -24.88 13.38
CA TYR A 197 -1.24 -23.54 13.68
C TYR A 197 -2.00 -22.85 14.80
N LEU A 198 -3.25 -23.25 15.08
CA LEU A 198 -4.10 -22.61 16.11
C LEU A 198 -3.46 -22.53 17.50
N PRO A 199 -2.77 -23.59 18.02
CA PRO A 199 -2.16 -23.50 19.34
C PRO A 199 -1.13 -22.38 19.48
N ALA A 200 -0.40 -22.07 18.40
CA ALA A 200 0.54 -20.97 18.43
C ALA A 200 -0.17 -19.58 18.43
N TRP A 201 -1.29 -19.45 17.69
CA TRP A 201 -2.10 -18.23 17.71
C TRP A 201 -2.67 -17.92 19.09
N GLU A 202 -3.14 -18.95 19.79
CA GLU A 202 -3.63 -18.86 21.16
C GLU A 202 -2.48 -18.53 22.15
N LYS A 203 -1.38 -19.28 22.07
CA LYS A 203 -0.20 -19.09 22.91
C LYS A 203 0.35 -17.67 22.84
N PHE A 204 0.40 -17.08 21.64
CA PHE A 204 0.90 -15.72 21.46
C PHE A 204 -0.18 -14.64 21.61
N GLY A 205 -1.44 -15.02 21.88
CA GLY A 205 -2.52 -14.08 22.15
C GLY A 205 -3.00 -13.28 20.94
N LEU A 206 -2.86 -13.81 19.71
CA LEU A 206 -3.23 -13.09 18.49
C LEU A 206 -4.74 -12.80 18.45
N PHE A 207 -5.58 -13.68 18.96
CA PHE A 207 -7.04 -13.49 18.99
C PHE A 207 -7.50 -12.34 19.90
N GLY A 208 -6.62 -11.78 20.74
CA GLY A 208 -6.89 -10.56 21.50
C GLY A 208 -6.67 -9.26 20.73
N LEU A 209 -6.14 -9.33 19.51
CA LEU A 209 -5.83 -8.15 18.71
C LEU A 209 -7.07 -7.59 18.01
N LYS A 210 -7.05 -6.28 17.78
CA LYS A 210 -8.02 -5.54 16.97
C LYS A 210 -7.30 -4.66 16.00
N CYS A 211 -7.90 -4.42 14.83
CA CYS A 211 -7.33 -3.57 13.82
C CYS A 211 -8.40 -2.65 13.22
N LYS A 212 -8.00 -1.43 12.90
CA LYS A 212 -8.86 -0.44 12.27
C LYS A 212 -8.11 0.29 11.17
N ASN A 213 -8.77 0.54 10.06
CA ASN A 213 -8.28 1.39 8.99
C ASN A 213 -9.28 2.51 8.73
N ASP A 214 -8.93 3.75 9.05
CA ASP A 214 -9.82 4.91 8.97
C ASP A 214 -9.82 5.60 7.60
N SER A 215 -8.90 5.21 6.71
CA SER A 215 -8.82 5.75 5.35
C SER A 215 -8.38 4.67 4.36
N PRO A 216 -8.89 4.67 3.11
CA PRO A 216 -8.43 3.74 2.10
C PRO A 216 -6.91 3.81 1.93
N SER A 217 -6.27 2.67 1.79
CA SER A 217 -4.83 2.59 1.60
C SER A 217 -4.46 1.49 0.63
N ILE A 218 -3.25 1.56 0.09
CA ILE A 218 -2.73 0.59 -0.88
C ILE A 218 -1.47 -0.03 -0.30
N ARG A 219 -1.29 -1.35 -0.50
CA ARG A 219 -0.05 -2.04 -0.13
C ARG A 219 0.38 -2.98 -1.24
N ALA A 220 1.71 -3.05 -1.42
CA ALA A 220 2.36 -3.92 -2.38
C ALA A 220 2.70 -5.27 -1.75
N TYR A 221 2.48 -6.33 -2.53
CA TYR A 221 2.87 -7.70 -2.21
C TYR A 221 3.48 -8.37 -3.43
N SER A 222 4.69 -8.91 -3.28
CA SER A 222 5.31 -9.70 -4.34
C SER A 222 4.46 -10.90 -4.71
N MET A 223 4.30 -11.14 -6.01
CA MET A 223 3.57 -12.30 -6.50
C MET A 223 4.41 -13.56 -6.34
N ALA A 224 3.77 -14.61 -5.84
CA ALA A 224 4.39 -15.93 -5.65
C ALA A 224 4.13 -16.87 -6.82
N ASN A 225 3.11 -16.59 -7.64
CA ASN A 225 2.86 -17.34 -8.88
C ASN A 225 3.79 -16.88 -10.01
N TYR A 226 3.96 -17.74 -11.00
CA TYR A 226 4.63 -17.42 -12.26
C TYR A 226 3.61 -17.52 -13.43
N PRO A 227 3.88 -16.93 -14.60
CA PRO A 227 2.87 -16.79 -15.67
C PRO A 227 2.15 -18.08 -16.06
N ALA A 228 2.83 -19.22 -16.09
CA ALA A 228 2.23 -20.50 -16.48
C ALA A 228 1.22 -21.09 -15.44
N GLU A 229 1.06 -20.45 -14.27
CA GLU A 229 0.02 -20.82 -13.30
C GLU A 229 -1.36 -20.21 -13.61
N GLY A 230 -1.44 -19.41 -14.69
CA GLY A 230 -2.71 -18.89 -15.24
C GLY A 230 -3.14 -17.56 -14.63
N ASP A 231 -4.39 -17.18 -14.93
CA ASP A 231 -4.97 -15.85 -14.65
C ASP A 231 -5.34 -15.68 -13.18
N ARG A 232 -4.32 -15.69 -12.34
CA ARG A 232 -4.45 -15.53 -10.89
C ARG A 232 -3.31 -14.73 -10.32
N ILE A 233 -3.55 -14.15 -9.16
CA ILE A 233 -2.51 -13.51 -8.34
C ILE A 233 -2.39 -14.34 -7.06
N MET A 234 -1.20 -14.86 -6.79
CA MET A 234 -0.87 -15.58 -5.55
C MET A 234 0.07 -14.72 -4.72
N LEU A 235 -0.29 -14.47 -3.49
CA LEU A 235 0.53 -13.74 -2.52
C LEU A 235 0.86 -14.63 -1.33
N THR A 236 2.04 -14.42 -0.75
CA THR A 236 2.42 -15.02 0.53
C THR A 236 2.42 -13.93 1.59
N VAL A 237 1.42 -13.93 2.48
CA VAL A 237 1.18 -12.83 3.40
C VAL A 237 1.42 -13.24 4.83
N ARG A 238 2.43 -12.63 5.46
CA ARG A 238 2.67 -12.78 6.91
C ARG A 238 1.79 -11.79 7.68
N ILE A 239 1.11 -12.27 8.73
CA ILE A 239 0.40 -11.37 9.65
C ILE A 239 1.40 -10.45 10.37
N ALA A 240 1.18 -9.14 10.28
CA ALA A 240 2.01 -8.14 10.93
C ALA A 240 1.41 -7.80 12.29
N THR A 241 1.85 -8.51 13.33
CA THR A 241 1.47 -8.25 14.72
C THR A 241 2.18 -7.02 15.28
N PRO A 242 1.67 -6.40 16.35
CA PRO A 242 2.46 -5.46 17.13
C PRO A 242 3.76 -6.12 17.64
N PRO A 243 4.80 -5.35 17.92
CA PRO A 243 5.99 -5.87 18.60
C PRO A 243 5.65 -6.44 19.97
N PHE A 244 6.39 -7.43 20.42
CA PHE A 244 6.28 -7.88 21.80
C PHE A 244 6.85 -6.84 22.78
N LYS A 245 6.25 -6.77 23.95
CA LYS A 245 6.79 -5.95 25.04
C LYS A 245 8.19 -6.45 25.42
N PRO A 246 9.09 -5.53 25.82
CA PRO A 246 10.39 -5.93 26.36
C PRO A 246 10.25 -6.81 27.60
N LYS A 247 11.10 -7.82 27.75
CA LYS A 247 11.15 -8.64 28.98
C LYS A 247 11.43 -7.74 30.20
N PRO A 248 10.83 -8.00 31.38
CA PRO A 248 10.05 -9.19 31.73
C PRO A 248 8.54 -9.12 31.38
N GLN A 249 8.05 -8.06 30.71
CA GLN A 249 6.66 -7.92 30.36
C GLN A 249 6.22 -8.97 29.34
N VAL A 250 4.95 -9.37 29.38
CA VAL A 250 4.35 -10.35 28.47
C VAL A 250 3.31 -9.68 27.57
N GLY A 251 3.18 -10.20 26.35
CA GLY A 251 2.17 -9.74 25.37
C GLY A 251 2.71 -8.70 24.40
N PHE A 252 1.79 -8.15 23.60
CA PHE A 252 2.11 -7.16 22.57
C PHE A 252 2.15 -5.75 23.15
N MET A 253 2.93 -4.89 22.51
CA MET A 253 2.87 -3.43 22.73
C MET A 253 1.51 -2.89 22.31
N ASP A 254 1.10 -1.78 22.94
CA ASP A 254 -0.15 -1.09 22.60
C ASP A 254 0.02 -0.25 21.33
N VAL A 255 0.20 -0.94 20.21
CA VAL A 255 0.21 -0.37 18.87
C VAL A 255 -0.65 -1.23 17.95
N MET A 256 -1.21 -0.62 16.91
CA MET A 256 -2.11 -1.32 16.01
C MET A 256 -1.36 -2.34 15.13
N PRO A 257 -1.94 -3.53 14.87
CA PRO A 257 -1.42 -4.47 13.88
C PRO A 257 -1.36 -3.87 12.46
N GLY A 258 -0.64 -4.55 11.57
CA GLY A 258 -0.57 -4.12 10.17
C GLY A 258 -1.91 -4.19 9.47
N ILE A 259 -2.41 -3.04 9.01
CA ILE A 259 -3.77 -2.89 8.42
C ILE A 259 -4.00 -3.78 7.19
N ALA A 260 -3.01 -3.95 6.31
CA ALA A 260 -3.19 -4.75 5.10
C ALA A 260 -3.20 -6.24 5.38
N SER A 261 -2.25 -6.74 6.18
CA SER A 261 -2.22 -8.15 6.56
C SER A 261 -3.45 -8.54 7.39
N SER A 262 -3.90 -7.68 8.31
CA SER A 262 -5.13 -7.90 9.07
C SER A 262 -6.34 -8.02 8.15
N TYR A 263 -6.50 -7.11 7.20
CA TYR A 263 -7.58 -7.16 6.20
C TYR A 263 -7.53 -8.46 5.39
N ILE A 264 -6.37 -8.82 4.83
CA ILE A 264 -6.22 -10.05 4.04
C ILE A 264 -6.60 -11.29 4.87
N PHE A 265 -6.26 -11.30 6.16
CA PHE A 265 -6.58 -12.44 7.04
C PHE A 265 -8.08 -12.60 7.34
N THR A 266 -8.92 -11.58 7.13
CA THR A 266 -10.39 -11.71 7.24
C THR A 266 -11.05 -12.25 5.98
N LEU A 267 -10.39 -12.15 4.83
CA LEU A 267 -10.96 -12.52 3.55
C LEU A 267 -11.17 -14.03 3.42
N LYS A 268 -12.27 -14.40 2.77
CA LYS A 268 -12.70 -15.79 2.55
C LYS A 268 -12.87 -16.06 1.06
N PRO A 269 -12.82 -17.32 0.63
CA PRO A 269 -13.19 -17.67 -0.74
C PRO A 269 -14.56 -17.10 -1.12
N GLY A 270 -14.63 -16.45 -2.30
CA GLY A 270 -15.81 -15.75 -2.80
C GLY A 270 -15.81 -14.23 -2.53
N ASP A 271 -15.00 -13.72 -1.59
CA ASP A 271 -14.88 -12.28 -1.36
C ASP A 271 -14.24 -11.58 -2.56
N LYS A 272 -14.54 -10.28 -2.69
CA LYS A 272 -13.98 -9.44 -3.76
C LYS A 272 -12.91 -8.51 -3.18
N VAL A 273 -11.84 -8.33 -3.94
CA VAL A 273 -10.76 -7.41 -3.61
C VAL A 273 -10.28 -6.66 -4.84
N THR A 274 -9.98 -5.39 -4.66
CA THR A 274 -9.40 -4.56 -5.75
C THR A 274 -7.89 -4.72 -5.75
N MET A 275 -7.36 -5.19 -6.87
CA MET A 275 -5.92 -5.34 -7.09
C MET A 275 -5.48 -4.67 -8.38
N SER A 276 -4.25 -4.22 -8.42
CA SER A 276 -3.61 -3.66 -9.61
C SER A 276 -2.22 -4.23 -9.81
N GLY A 277 -1.76 -4.23 -11.06
CA GLY A 277 -0.46 -4.75 -11.43
C GLY A 277 -0.28 -4.89 -12.95
N PRO A 278 0.87 -5.47 -13.37
CA PRO A 278 2.04 -5.81 -12.54
C PRO A 278 2.93 -4.60 -12.26
N TYR A 279 3.78 -4.70 -11.22
CA TYR A 279 4.78 -3.68 -10.88
C TYR A 279 6.11 -4.33 -10.53
N GLY A 280 7.18 -3.52 -10.54
CA GLY A 280 8.49 -3.88 -10.00
C GLY A 280 9.43 -4.50 -11.01
N ASP A 281 10.71 -4.46 -10.67
CA ASP A 281 11.85 -4.82 -11.50
C ASP A 281 12.80 -5.85 -10.84
N PHE A 282 12.32 -6.54 -9.81
CA PHE A 282 13.09 -7.59 -9.12
C PHE A 282 13.08 -8.89 -9.92
N HIS A 283 13.76 -8.88 -11.06
CA HIS A 283 13.80 -10.00 -11.99
C HIS A 283 15.21 -10.60 -12.10
N PRO A 284 15.33 -11.93 -12.29
CA PRO A 284 16.59 -12.53 -12.70
C PRO A 284 16.95 -12.06 -14.12
N ILE A 285 18.23 -12.04 -14.42
CA ILE A 285 18.69 -11.87 -15.80
C ILE A 285 18.60 -13.26 -16.45
N PHE A 286 17.49 -13.53 -17.14
CA PHE A 286 17.13 -14.86 -17.64
C PHE A 286 18.10 -15.40 -18.68
N ASP A 287 18.67 -14.54 -19.52
CA ASP A 287 19.65 -14.87 -20.56
C ASP A 287 21.09 -14.98 -20.04
N SER A 288 21.34 -14.59 -18.80
CA SER A 288 22.66 -14.75 -18.17
C SER A 288 22.94 -16.23 -17.91
N LYS A 289 24.15 -16.68 -18.22
CA LYS A 289 24.65 -18.02 -17.88
C LYS A 289 25.36 -18.10 -16.53
N ARG A 290 25.32 -17.02 -15.74
CA ARG A 290 25.92 -16.99 -14.40
C ARG A 290 25.17 -17.90 -13.43
N GLU A 291 25.87 -18.45 -12.47
CA GLU A 291 25.28 -19.16 -11.34
C GLU A 291 24.35 -18.23 -10.58
N MET A 292 23.25 -18.75 -10.07
CA MET A 292 22.23 -17.99 -9.34
C MET A 292 22.02 -18.54 -7.94
N MET A 293 21.85 -17.63 -6.99
CA MET A 293 21.54 -17.99 -5.60
C MET A 293 20.34 -17.14 -5.14
N TRP A 294 19.31 -17.81 -4.66
CA TRP A 294 18.14 -17.17 -4.03
C TRP A 294 18.23 -17.34 -2.52
N ILE A 295 18.20 -16.24 -1.81
CA ILE A 295 18.22 -16.22 -0.34
C ILE A 295 16.93 -15.56 0.12
N GLY A 296 16.05 -16.29 0.80
CA GLY A 296 14.78 -15.77 1.28
C GLY A 296 14.27 -16.51 2.51
N GLY A 297 13.39 -15.85 3.26
CA GLY A 297 12.77 -16.43 4.45
C GLY A 297 11.31 -16.02 4.60
N GLY A 298 10.47 -16.94 5.06
CA GLY A 298 9.06 -16.69 5.30
C GLY A 298 8.33 -16.15 4.06
N ALA A 299 7.56 -15.08 4.24
CA ALA A 299 6.84 -14.45 3.13
C ALA A 299 7.74 -13.86 2.03
N GLY A 300 9.02 -13.60 2.33
CA GLY A 300 10.01 -13.16 1.34
C GLY A 300 10.32 -14.19 0.27
N MET A 301 9.88 -15.44 0.43
CA MET A 301 9.96 -16.46 -0.61
C MET A 301 8.98 -16.24 -1.79
N ALA A 302 7.99 -15.36 -1.67
CA ALA A 302 7.01 -15.14 -2.74
C ALA A 302 7.67 -14.86 -4.10
N PRO A 303 8.46 -13.78 -4.29
CA PRO A 303 9.07 -13.50 -5.58
C PRO A 303 10.09 -14.56 -5.99
N LEU A 304 10.78 -15.18 -5.04
CA LEU A 304 11.79 -16.20 -5.31
C LEU A 304 11.14 -17.49 -5.82
N ARG A 305 9.98 -17.89 -5.24
CA ARG A 305 9.19 -19.01 -5.74
C ARG A 305 8.80 -18.78 -7.20
N ALA A 306 8.26 -17.61 -7.53
CA ALA A 306 7.87 -17.27 -8.90
C ALA A 306 9.04 -17.41 -9.88
N GLN A 307 10.21 -16.88 -9.53
CA GLN A 307 11.43 -16.94 -10.35
C GLN A 307 11.93 -18.38 -10.51
N ILE A 308 12.07 -19.12 -9.41
CA ILE A 308 12.56 -20.50 -9.40
C ILE A 308 11.64 -21.40 -10.23
N MET A 309 10.32 -21.30 -10.03
CA MET A 309 9.34 -22.10 -10.75
C MET A 309 9.34 -21.79 -12.25
N HIS A 310 9.44 -20.51 -12.61
CA HIS A 310 9.54 -20.11 -14.01
C HIS A 310 10.81 -20.67 -14.67
N MET A 311 11.97 -20.52 -14.04
CA MET A 311 13.23 -21.02 -14.55
C MET A 311 13.26 -22.55 -14.66
N THR A 312 12.73 -23.26 -13.69
CA THR A 312 12.77 -24.73 -13.66
C THR A 312 11.67 -25.37 -14.48
N LYS A 313 10.45 -24.82 -14.48
CA LYS A 313 9.27 -25.43 -15.11
C LYS A 313 9.02 -24.92 -16.52
N THR A 314 9.18 -23.61 -16.75
CA THR A 314 8.93 -22.97 -18.06
C THR A 314 10.20 -22.99 -18.91
N LEU A 315 11.28 -22.39 -18.42
CA LEU A 315 12.54 -22.28 -19.17
C LEU A 315 13.37 -23.56 -19.15
N LYS A 316 13.10 -24.48 -18.22
CA LYS A 316 13.84 -25.74 -18.03
C LYS A 316 15.35 -25.52 -17.98
N THR A 317 15.79 -24.49 -17.27
CA THR A 317 17.18 -24.07 -17.16
C THR A 317 18.04 -25.18 -16.55
N THR A 318 19.04 -25.66 -17.28
CA THR A 318 19.98 -26.71 -16.85
C THR A 318 21.44 -26.33 -17.10
N ASP A 319 21.69 -25.19 -17.72
CA ASP A 319 23.02 -24.73 -18.20
C ASP A 319 23.83 -24.00 -17.11
N ARG A 320 23.33 -23.93 -15.89
CA ARG A 320 23.96 -23.23 -14.76
C ARG A 320 23.60 -23.85 -13.43
N LYS A 321 24.41 -23.58 -12.41
CA LYS A 321 24.06 -23.95 -11.03
C LYS A 321 23.05 -22.97 -10.46
N MET A 322 22.01 -23.51 -9.86
CA MET A 322 20.95 -22.78 -9.17
C MET A 322 20.85 -23.27 -7.73
N LEU A 323 21.02 -22.38 -6.77
CA LEU A 323 20.95 -22.67 -5.34
C LEU A 323 19.84 -21.83 -4.70
N SER A 324 18.95 -22.48 -3.98
CA SER A 324 17.94 -21.81 -3.18
C SER A 324 18.22 -22.05 -1.69
N LEU A 325 18.45 -20.97 -0.96
CA LEU A 325 18.55 -20.96 0.49
C LEU A 325 17.26 -20.38 1.05
N ILE A 326 16.39 -21.27 1.47
CA ILE A 326 15.20 -20.94 2.22
C ILE A 326 15.61 -21.01 3.69
N HIS A 327 15.18 -20.06 4.47
CA HIS A 327 15.39 -19.93 5.90
C HIS A 327 16.05 -21.16 6.58
N ILE A 328 17.23 -20.96 7.03
CA ILE A 328 17.99 -21.92 7.86
C ILE A 328 17.61 -21.69 9.31
#